data_61833fad4cb938df6745a28fd3d96b4d
#
_entry.id   61833fad4cb938df6745a28fd3d96b4d
#
_cell.length_a   1.000
_cell.length_b   1.000
_cell.length_c   1.000
_cell.angle_alpha   90.00
_cell.angle_beta   90.00
_cell.angle_gamma   90.00
#
_symmetry.space_group_name_H-M   'P 1'
#
loop_
_entity.id
_entity.type
_entity.pdbx_description
1 polymer ?
#
loop_
_entity_poly.entity_id
_entity_poly.type
_entity_poly.pdbx_seq_one_letter_code
_entity_poly.pdbx_strand_id
1 'polypeptide(L)'
;GLGPAGFALSHYLLNEGHNVTAIDGLKITDLEIDLTKPVKDYKQIKMPLSQRSPQGFGGVAEYGITNRWDKNNLTLIRLILERRIDNFKLLGGVRLGSNITTKQAFDFGFDHIALCLGAGKPKYVNSASYFIKGVKSAADFLMNLQQGGSYLAQSNSNLLLRMPVVIIGCGLTAIDSAVEAIHYYQAQVEKFLTS
;
A
#
# COMPACT_ATOMS: atom_id res chain seq x y z
N GLY A 1 8.29 -7.41 -4.62
CA GLY A 1 7.39 -6.30 -4.28
C GLY A 1 8.11 -5.03 -3.88
N LEU A 2 7.46 -3.91 -4.05
CA LEU A 2 7.97 -2.58 -3.77
C LEU A 2 7.47 -2.01 -2.43
N GLY A 3 7.43 -2.82 -1.41
CA GLY A 3 7.33 -2.34 -0.04
C GLY A 3 8.62 -1.64 0.40
N PRO A 4 8.75 -1.26 1.69
CA PRO A 4 9.91 -0.53 2.20
C PRO A 4 11.26 -1.15 1.85
N ALA A 5 11.39 -2.47 1.92
CA ALA A 5 12.62 -3.16 1.52
C ALA A 5 12.89 -3.04 0.01
N GLY A 6 11.84 -3.22 -0.81
CA GLY A 6 11.98 -3.18 -2.27
C GLY A 6 12.36 -1.80 -2.80
N PHE A 7 11.67 -0.76 -2.36
CA PHE A 7 11.99 0.58 -2.86
C PHE A 7 13.33 1.12 -2.31
N ALA A 8 13.69 0.79 -1.06
CA ALA A 8 14.98 1.18 -0.52
C ALA A 8 16.13 0.49 -1.27
N LEU A 9 16.04 -0.83 -1.47
CA LEU A 9 17.04 -1.56 -2.24
C LEU A 9 17.15 -1.04 -3.68
N SER A 10 16.01 -0.80 -4.35
CA SER A 10 16.00 -0.23 -5.71
C SER A 10 16.73 1.11 -5.75
N HIS A 11 16.49 1.99 -4.77
CA HIS A 11 17.15 3.28 -4.69
C HIS A 11 18.67 3.14 -4.59
N TYR A 12 19.17 2.27 -3.72
CA TYR A 12 20.62 2.07 -3.55
C TYR A 12 21.26 1.43 -4.79
N LEU A 13 20.64 0.42 -5.39
CA LEU A 13 21.15 -0.21 -6.61
C LEU A 13 21.22 0.79 -7.77
N LEU A 14 20.21 1.64 -7.91
CA LEU A 14 20.21 2.70 -8.93
C LEU A 14 21.30 3.76 -8.68
N ASN A 15 21.64 4.05 -7.42
CA ASN A 15 22.74 4.95 -7.09
C ASN A 15 24.10 4.37 -7.48
N GLU A 16 24.24 3.04 -7.39
CA GLU A 16 25.46 2.32 -7.83
C GLU A 16 25.48 2.08 -9.35
N GLY A 17 24.51 2.58 -10.11
CA GLY A 17 24.47 2.51 -11.57
C GLY A 17 23.89 1.20 -12.14
N HIS A 18 23.27 0.38 -11.31
CA HIS A 18 22.61 -0.86 -11.78
C HIS A 18 21.28 -0.56 -12.47
N ASN A 19 20.90 -1.45 -13.41
CA ASN A 19 19.57 -1.45 -13.99
C ASN A 19 18.62 -2.25 -13.10
N VAL A 20 17.48 -1.66 -12.74
CA VAL A 20 16.51 -2.27 -11.84
C VAL A 20 15.16 -2.39 -12.52
N THR A 21 14.64 -3.60 -12.59
CA THR A 21 13.23 -3.86 -12.95
C THR A 21 12.47 -4.29 -11.70
N ALA A 22 11.58 -3.45 -11.24
CA ALA A 22 10.76 -3.72 -10.07
C ALA A 22 9.38 -4.24 -10.48
N ILE A 23 8.90 -5.27 -9.81
CA ILE A 23 7.55 -5.82 -10.00
C ILE A 23 6.77 -5.72 -8.70
N ASP A 24 5.49 -5.43 -8.81
CA ASP A 24 4.58 -5.44 -7.67
C ASP A 24 3.23 -6.05 -8.05
N GLY A 25 2.61 -6.78 -7.12
CA GLY A 25 1.31 -7.40 -7.33
C GLY A 25 0.15 -6.39 -7.39
N LEU A 26 0.37 -5.16 -6.92
CA LEU A 26 -0.61 -4.08 -7.04
C LEU A 26 -0.68 -3.56 -8.48
N LYS A 27 -1.88 -3.14 -8.87
CA LYS A 27 -2.03 -2.32 -10.08
C LYS A 27 -1.48 -0.94 -9.78
N ILE A 28 -0.41 -0.57 -10.46
CA ILE A 28 0.24 0.74 -10.30
C ILE A 28 -0.22 1.61 -11.47
N THR A 29 -0.81 2.76 -11.15
CA THR A 29 -1.20 3.76 -12.14
C THR A 29 -0.06 4.74 -12.35
N ASP A 30 0.00 5.36 -13.52
CA ASP A 30 0.99 6.38 -13.80
C ASP A 30 0.87 7.56 -12.84
N LEU A 31 2.00 8.21 -12.56
CA LEU A 31 1.99 9.45 -11.82
C LEU A 31 1.47 10.58 -12.71
N GLU A 32 0.52 11.36 -12.19
CA GLU A 32 0.01 12.56 -12.85
C GLU A 32 0.97 13.77 -12.70
N ILE A 33 2.27 13.49 -12.68
CA ILE A 33 3.33 14.47 -12.45
C ILE A 33 4.36 14.31 -13.56
N ASP A 34 4.78 15.43 -14.14
CA ASP A 34 5.85 15.43 -15.12
C ASP A 34 7.19 15.04 -14.47
N LEU A 35 7.65 13.84 -14.79
CA LEU A 35 8.88 13.27 -14.22
C LEU A 35 10.14 14.07 -14.61
N THR A 36 10.09 14.86 -15.67
CA THR A 36 11.23 15.64 -16.17
C THR A 36 11.38 16.98 -15.47
N LYS A 37 10.33 17.45 -14.79
CA LYS A 37 10.33 18.76 -14.12
C LYS A 37 10.55 18.66 -12.61
N PRO A 38 11.22 19.60 -11.98
CA PRO A 38 11.33 19.66 -10.53
C PRO A 38 9.98 19.98 -9.89
N VAL A 39 9.61 19.27 -8.83
CA VAL A 39 8.49 19.64 -7.97
C VAL A 39 8.94 20.80 -7.09
N LYS A 40 8.38 21.97 -7.30
CA LYS A 40 8.75 23.21 -6.58
C LYS A 40 7.93 23.41 -5.30
N ASP A 41 6.75 22.83 -5.23
CA ASP A 41 5.84 22.93 -4.08
C ASP A 41 5.32 21.53 -3.73
N TYR A 42 5.51 21.14 -2.47
CA TYR A 42 5.00 19.86 -1.94
C TYR A 42 3.48 19.73 -2.09
N LYS A 43 2.75 20.84 -2.09
CA LYS A 43 1.29 20.83 -2.30
C LYS A 43 0.88 20.23 -3.64
N GLN A 44 1.75 20.24 -4.65
CA GLN A 44 1.48 19.65 -5.97
C GLN A 44 1.36 18.11 -5.92
N ILE A 45 1.92 17.49 -4.90
CA ILE A 45 1.90 16.03 -4.73
C ILE A 45 1.06 15.58 -3.55
N LYS A 46 0.54 16.54 -2.78
CA LYS A 46 -0.24 16.25 -1.58
C LYS A 46 -1.70 16.01 -1.92
N MET A 47 -2.20 14.83 -1.59
CA MET A 47 -3.63 14.52 -1.62
C MET A 47 -4.23 14.62 -0.21
N PRO A 48 -5.50 15.03 -0.09
CA PRO A 48 -6.20 14.97 1.19
C PRO A 48 -6.21 13.55 1.78
N LEU A 49 -5.98 13.43 3.08
CA LEU A 49 -5.99 12.14 3.76
C LEU A 49 -7.31 11.39 3.59
N SER A 50 -8.42 12.13 3.49
CA SER A 50 -9.76 11.59 3.23
C SER A 50 -9.89 10.89 1.88
N GLN A 51 -9.05 11.20 0.92
CA GLN A 51 -9.03 10.54 -0.39
C GLN A 51 -8.20 9.27 -0.39
N ARG A 52 -7.47 8.97 0.69
CA ARG A 52 -6.61 7.78 0.81
C ARG A 52 -5.75 7.61 -0.43
N SER A 53 -4.67 8.34 -0.50
CA SER A 53 -3.77 8.35 -1.65
C SER A 53 -3.58 6.95 -2.26
N PRO A 54 -4.04 6.71 -3.49
CA PRO A 54 -3.80 5.45 -4.20
C PRO A 54 -2.39 5.38 -4.77
N GLN A 55 -1.65 6.49 -4.66
CA GLN A 55 -0.29 6.61 -5.17
C GLN A 55 0.67 5.75 -4.38
N GLY A 56 1.69 5.24 -5.04
CA GLY A 56 2.71 4.43 -4.42
C GLY A 56 2.57 2.95 -4.72
N PHE A 57 3.37 2.14 -4.03
CA PHE A 57 3.51 0.72 -4.29
C PHE A 57 3.92 -0.04 -3.02
N GLY A 58 3.74 -1.36 -3.05
CA GLY A 58 4.07 -2.26 -1.97
C GLY A 58 3.05 -2.28 -0.84
N GLY A 59 3.35 -3.03 0.21
CA GLY A 59 2.43 -3.29 1.32
C GLY A 59 1.97 -2.03 2.04
N VAL A 60 2.77 -0.97 2.08
CA VAL A 60 2.40 0.31 2.73
C VAL A 60 1.26 1.01 1.98
N ALA A 61 1.23 0.90 0.64
CA ALA A 61 0.14 1.44 -0.17
C ALA A 61 -1.16 0.64 0.00
N GLU A 62 -1.06 -0.66 0.34
CA GLU A 62 -2.21 -1.54 0.54
C GLU A 62 -2.99 -1.22 1.82
N TYR A 63 -2.31 -0.72 2.86
CA TYR A 63 -2.92 -0.48 4.16
C TYR A 63 -3.48 0.94 4.28
N GLY A 64 -4.60 1.08 4.97
CA GLY A 64 -5.27 2.36 5.27
C GLY A 64 -4.57 3.18 6.35
N ILE A 65 -3.24 3.19 6.39
CA ILE A 65 -2.47 3.89 7.41
C ILE A 65 -2.21 5.33 6.97
N THR A 66 -3.01 6.28 7.42
CA THR A 66 -2.88 7.68 7.02
C THR A 66 -2.61 8.61 8.17
N ASN A 67 -3.05 8.27 9.39
CA ASN A 67 -2.92 9.15 10.54
C ASN A 67 -1.55 9.05 11.22
N ARG A 68 -0.93 7.88 11.21
CA ARG A 68 0.42 7.69 11.74
C ARG A 68 1.52 8.03 10.73
N TRP A 69 1.23 7.87 9.45
CA TRP A 69 2.19 8.08 8.38
C TRP A 69 1.53 8.72 7.16
N ASP A 70 2.08 9.83 6.69
CA ASP A 70 1.57 10.52 5.51
C ASP A 70 1.91 9.72 4.25
N LYS A 71 0.91 9.08 3.65
CA LYS A 71 1.05 8.30 2.42
C LYS A 71 1.48 9.14 1.20
N ASN A 72 1.36 10.46 1.26
CA ASN A 72 1.89 11.31 0.20
C ASN A 72 3.41 11.14 0.03
N ASN A 73 4.11 10.68 1.07
CA ASN A 73 5.52 10.33 0.95
C ASN A 73 5.78 9.18 -0.06
N LEU A 74 4.79 8.33 -0.35
CA LEU A 74 4.90 7.31 -1.40
C LEU A 74 5.06 7.94 -2.79
N THR A 75 4.42 9.07 -3.04
CA THR A 75 4.59 9.83 -4.29
C THR A 75 6.01 10.34 -4.44
N LEU A 76 6.63 10.83 -3.34
CA LEU A 76 8.04 11.22 -3.36
C LEU A 76 8.97 10.03 -3.67
N ILE A 77 8.72 8.90 -3.04
CA ILE A 77 9.50 7.67 -3.29
C ILE A 77 9.38 7.25 -4.76
N ARG A 78 8.17 7.27 -5.31
CA ARG A 78 7.94 7.01 -6.72
C ARG A 78 8.73 7.96 -7.62
N LEU A 79 8.65 9.26 -7.37
CA LEU A 79 9.39 10.27 -8.12
C LEU A 79 10.90 10.04 -8.09
N ILE A 80 11.45 9.67 -6.93
CA ILE A 80 12.89 9.38 -6.78
C ILE A 80 13.31 8.20 -7.65
N LEU A 81 12.47 7.18 -7.76
CA LEU A 81 12.77 5.98 -8.55
C LEU A 81 12.44 6.19 -10.05
N GLU A 82 11.22 6.63 -10.35
CA GLU A 82 10.70 6.68 -11.72
C GLU A 82 11.35 7.77 -12.59
N ARG A 83 11.97 8.81 -11.99
CA ARG A 83 12.79 9.79 -12.71
C ARG A 83 14.05 9.19 -13.34
N ARG A 84 14.48 8.01 -12.92
CA ARG A 84 15.62 7.30 -13.47
C ARG A 84 15.20 6.41 -14.65
N ILE A 85 14.59 7.02 -15.65
CA ILE A 85 13.93 6.39 -16.79
C ILE A 85 14.81 5.36 -17.49
N ASP A 86 16.10 5.65 -17.63
CA ASP A 86 17.04 4.78 -18.36
C ASP A 86 17.39 3.50 -17.59
N ASN A 87 17.36 3.56 -16.25
CA ASN A 87 17.84 2.47 -15.40
C ASN A 87 16.74 1.83 -14.55
N PHE A 88 15.55 2.42 -14.47
CA PHE A 88 14.45 1.91 -13.64
C PHE A 88 13.20 1.59 -14.47
N LYS A 89 12.71 0.36 -14.33
CA LYS A 89 11.43 -0.08 -14.89
C LYS A 89 10.52 -0.56 -13.77
N LEU A 90 9.27 -0.13 -13.80
CA LEU A 90 8.25 -0.50 -12.83
C LEU A 90 7.09 -1.22 -13.52
N LEU A 91 6.79 -2.43 -13.08
CA LEU A 91 5.70 -3.25 -13.62
C LEU A 91 4.70 -3.56 -12.50
N GLY A 92 3.55 -2.91 -12.54
CA GLY A 92 2.42 -3.18 -11.65
C GLY A 92 1.56 -4.34 -12.14
N GLY A 93 0.81 -4.96 -11.24
CA GLY A 93 -0.04 -6.11 -11.55
C GLY A 93 0.74 -7.40 -11.86
N VAL A 94 2.04 -7.42 -11.60
CA VAL A 94 2.91 -8.58 -11.83
C VAL A 94 3.31 -9.21 -10.49
N ARG A 95 2.89 -10.42 -10.27
CA ARG A 95 3.12 -11.17 -9.02
C ARG A 95 4.07 -12.34 -9.26
N LEU A 96 5.11 -12.42 -8.42
CA LEU A 96 6.02 -13.55 -8.43
C LEU A 96 5.27 -14.84 -8.05
N GLY A 97 5.50 -15.89 -8.81
CA GLY A 97 4.88 -17.21 -8.64
C GLY A 97 3.60 -17.41 -9.46
N SER A 98 2.86 -16.35 -9.79
CA SER A 98 1.68 -16.46 -10.66
C SER A 98 1.90 -15.91 -12.08
N ASN A 99 2.48 -14.73 -12.21
CA ASN A 99 2.72 -14.11 -13.51
C ASN A 99 4.14 -14.38 -14.03
N ILE A 100 5.10 -14.48 -13.12
CA ILE A 100 6.49 -14.76 -13.44
C ILE A 100 7.11 -15.64 -12.34
N THR A 101 7.88 -16.62 -12.74
CA THR A 101 8.71 -17.44 -11.84
C THR A 101 10.14 -16.90 -11.78
N THR A 102 10.90 -17.31 -10.77
CA THR A 102 12.33 -16.96 -10.68
C THR A 102 13.11 -17.50 -11.89
N LYS A 103 12.79 -18.71 -12.34
CA LYS A 103 13.42 -19.29 -13.52
C LYS A 103 13.18 -18.43 -14.76
N GLN A 104 11.94 -18.04 -15.02
CA GLN A 104 11.61 -17.17 -16.16
C GLN A 104 12.30 -15.81 -16.07
N ALA A 105 12.47 -15.25 -14.86
CA ALA A 105 13.21 -14.00 -14.71
C ALA A 105 14.68 -14.15 -15.16
N PHE A 106 15.35 -15.24 -14.77
CA PHE A 106 16.71 -15.52 -15.26
C PHE A 106 16.73 -15.79 -16.78
N ASP A 107 15.73 -16.49 -17.32
CA ASP A 107 15.59 -16.73 -18.76
C ASP A 107 15.40 -15.41 -19.54
N PHE A 108 14.83 -14.37 -18.92
CA PHE A 108 14.74 -13.01 -19.47
C PHE A 108 16.05 -12.21 -19.39
N GLY A 109 17.09 -12.76 -18.80
CA GLY A 109 18.42 -12.16 -18.75
C GLY A 109 18.68 -11.31 -17.51
N PHE A 110 17.90 -11.48 -16.45
CA PHE A 110 18.24 -10.85 -15.16
C PHE A 110 19.37 -11.61 -14.47
N ASP A 111 20.38 -10.91 -14.00
CA ASP A 111 21.53 -11.48 -13.30
C ASP A 111 21.22 -11.78 -11.83
N HIS A 112 20.35 -10.98 -11.21
CA HIS A 112 20.00 -11.07 -9.79
C HIS A 112 18.52 -10.88 -9.57
N ILE A 113 17.98 -11.58 -8.57
CA ILE A 113 16.59 -11.46 -8.14
C ILE A 113 16.55 -11.16 -6.64
N ALA A 114 16.03 -9.99 -6.27
CA ALA A 114 15.82 -9.61 -4.89
C ALA A 114 14.39 -9.95 -4.43
N LEU A 115 14.26 -10.80 -3.43
CA LEU A 115 12.97 -11.23 -2.90
C LEU A 115 12.49 -10.30 -1.77
N CYS A 116 11.82 -9.22 -2.12
CA CYS A 116 11.23 -8.26 -1.19
C CYS A 116 9.72 -8.52 -1.07
N LEU A 117 9.34 -9.68 -0.51
CA LEU A 117 7.97 -10.22 -0.56
C LEU A 117 7.12 -9.86 0.66
N GLY A 118 7.69 -9.15 1.64
CA GLY A 118 7.04 -8.84 2.90
C GLY A 118 6.90 -10.06 3.82
N ALA A 119 6.10 -9.91 4.87
CA ALA A 119 5.90 -10.95 5.88
C ALA A 119 4.95 -12.07 5.43
N GLY A 120 4.24 -11.89 4.33
CA GLY A 120 3.31 -12.86 3.79
C GLY A 120 2.01 -12.96 4.58
N LYS A 121 1.61 -14.17 4.97
CA LYS A 121 0.32 -14.45 5.59
C LYS A 121 0.19 -13.83 6.99
N PRO A 122 -0.92 -13.14 7.31
CA PRO A 122 -1.20 -12.65 8.64
C PRO A 122 -1.22 -13.78 9.68
N LYS A 123 -0.78 -13.49 10.91
CA LYS A 123 -0.93 -14.41 12.03
C LYS A 123 -2.37 -14.33 12.55
N TYR A 124 -3.01 -15.48 12.64
CA TYR A 124 -4.34 -15.59 13.21
C TYR A 124 -4.25 -15.98 14.69
N VAL A 125 -5.16 -15.43 15.49
CA VAL A 125 -5.34 -15.88 16.87
C VAL A 125 -6.01 -17.25 16.84
N ASN A 126 -5.40 -18.25 17.49
CA ASN A 126 -5.99 -19.58 17.56
C ASN A 126 -7.16 -19.57 18.55
N SER A 127 -8.32 -19.25 18.06
CA SER A 127 -9.57 -19.21 18.83
C SER A 127 -10.72 -19.77 17.98
N ALA A 128 -11.57 -20.56 18.59
CA ALA A 128 -12.80 -21.05 17.95
C ALA A 128 -13.73 -19.92 17.50
N SER A 129 -13.59 -18.76 18.12
CA SER A 129 -14.41 -17.57 17.83
C SER A 129 -13.84 -16.69 16.71
N TYR A 130 -12.74 -17.06 16.06
CA TYR A 130 -12.10 -16.22 15.06
C TYR A 130 -12.98 -15.94 13.83
N PHE A 131 -13.87 -16.87 13.48
CA PHE A 131 -14.74 -16.78 12.31
C PHE A 131 -16.14 -16.23 12.60
N ILE A 132 -16.41 -15.78 13.81
CA ILE A 132 -17.71 -15.17 14.12
C ILE A 132 -17.84 -13.80 13.48
N LYS A 133 -19.09 -13.41 13.19
CA LYS A 133 -19.39 -12.10 12.59
C LYS A 133 -18.87 -10.95 13.47
N GLY A 134 -18.12 -10.05 12.86
CA GLY A 134 -17.54 -8.89 13.54
C GLY A 134 -16.05 -9.05 13.89
N VAL A 135 -15.51 -10.27 13.86
CA VAL A 135 -14.07 -10.51 14.03
C VAL A 135 -13.38 -10.31 12.67
N LYS A 136 -12.34 -9.49 12.66
CA LYS A 136 -11.53 -9.20 11.46
C LYS A 136 -10.05 -9.18 11.82
N SER A 137 -9.19 -9.61 10.90
CA SER A 137 -7.77 -9.31 11.02
C SER A 137 -7.52 -7.83 10.80
N ALA A 138 -6.49 -7.28 11.42
CA ALA A 138 -6.08 -5.90 11.17
C ALA A 138 -5.72 -5.68 9.69
N ALA A 139 -5.10 -6.67 9.05
CA ALA A 139 -4.80 -6.63 7.63
C ALA A 139 -6.07 -6.48 6.78
N ASP A 140 -7.09 -7.31 7.02
CA ASP A 140 -8.36 -7.23 6.27
C ASP A 140 -9.07 -5.90 6.48
N PHE A 141 -9.05 -5.38 7.70
CA PHE A 141 -9.64 -4.08 8.01
C PHE A 141 -8.93 -2.95 7.29
N LEU A 142 -7.61 -2.85 7.43
CA LEU A 142 -6.80 -1.77 6.86
C LEU A 142 -6.75 -1.83 5.32
N MET A 143 -6.64 -3.02 4.74
CA MET A 143 -6.69 -3.20 3.28
C MET A 143 -8.07 -2.85 2.71
N ASN A 144 -9.14 -3.14 3.42
CA ASN A 144 -10.48 -2.76 2.99
C ASN A 144 -10.67 -1.24 2.97
N LEU A 145 -10.07 -0.52 3.92
CA LEU A 145 -10.04 0.94 3.90
C LEU A 145 -9.33 1.48 2.66
N GLN A 146 -8.17 0.92 2.32
CA GLN A 146 -7.32 1.42 1.25
C GLN A 146 -7.71 0.87 -0.13
N GLN A 147 -7.61 -0.45 -0.33
CA GLN A 147 -7.87 -1.07 -1.62
C GLN A 147 -9.35 -1.19 -1.92
N GLY A 148 -10.15 -1.55 -0.93
CA GLY A 148 -11.60 -1.59 -1.06
C GLY A 148 -12.23 -0.20 -1.16
N GLY A 149 -11.46 0.84 -0.86
CA GLY A 149 -11.93 2.22 -0.92
C GLY A 149 -13.09 2.52 0.04
N SER A 150 -13.23 1.77 1.13
CA SER A 150 -14.36 1.91 2.07
C SER A 150 -14.50 3.32 2.63
N TYR A 151 -13.39 4.04 2.69
CA TYR A 151 -13.36 5.41 3.18
C TYR A 151 -14.01 6.42 2.22
N LEU A 152 -14.00 6.11 0.92
CA LEU A 152 -14.55 7.00 -0.11
C LEU A 152 -16.07 7.04 -0.02
N ALA A 153 -16.67 8.22 -0.17
CA ALA A 153 -18.11 8.43 -0.11
C ALA A 153 -18.88 7.56 -1.11
N GLN A 154 -18.32 7.38 -2.31
CA GLN A 154 -18.94 6.63 -3.41
C GLN A 154 -18.54 5.15 -3.46
N SER A 155 -17.84 4.65 -2.43
CA SER A 155 -17.40 3.25 -2.43
C SER A 155 -18.56 2.29 -2.16
N ASN A 156 -18.65 1.25 -2.97
CA ASN A 156 -19.54 0.11 -2.73
C ASN A 156 -18.96 -0.91 -1.74
N SER A 157 -17.83 -0.61 -1.12
CA SER A 157 -17.20 -1.50 -0.15
C SER A 157 -18.06 -1.64 1.10
N ASN A 158 -18.36 -2.89 1.46
CA ASN A 158 -19.20 -3.22 2.61
C ASN A 158 -18.35 -3.43 3.88
N LEU A 159 -17.64 -2.41 4.30
CA LEU A 159 -16.96 -2.41 5.60
C LEU A 159 -17.86 -1.74 6.63
N LEU A 160 -18.56 -2.55 7.43
CA LEU A 160 -19.35 -2.05 8.54
C LEU A 160 -18.56 -2.13 9.84
N LEU A 161 -18.39 -0.99 10.49
CA LEU A 161 -17.82 -0.87 11.80
C LEU A 161 -18.91 -0.52 12.82
N ARG A 162 -18.94 -1.23 13.95
CA ARG A 162 -19.85 -0.98 15.06
C ARG A 162 -19.06 -0.69 16.32
N MET A 163 -19.50 0.28 17.10
CA MET A 163 -18.92 0.57 18.40
C MET A 163 -19.67 -0.21 19.51
N PRO A 164 -18.99 -0.62 20.57
CA PRO A 164 -17.56 -0.48 20.82
C PRO A 164 -16.70 -1.47 19.99
N VAL A 165 -15.46 -1.07 19.66
CA VAL A 165 -14.48 -1.93 19.00
C VAL A 165 -13.43 -2.36 20.00
N VAL A 166 -13.12 -3.66 20.02
CA VAL A 166 -12.03 -4.23 20.80
C VAL A 166 -10.87 -4.57 19.86
N ILE A 167 -9.68 -4.08 20.17
CA ILE A 167 -8.47 -4.35 19.41
C ILE A 167 -7.53 -5.21 20.24
N ILE A 168 -7.19 -6.38 19.70
CA ILE A 168 -6.32 -7.35 20.36
C ILE A 168 -4.91 -7.16 19.84
N GLY A 169 -4.01 -6.69 20.70
CA GLY A 169 -2.61 -6.41 20.39
C GLY A 169 -2.16 -5.04 20.88
N CYS A 170 -0.84 -4.81 20.91
CA CYS A 170 -0.24 -3.55 21.35
C CYS A 170 0.90 -3.07 20.44
N GLY A 171 1.11 -3.71 19.30
CA GLY A 171 2.08 -3.29 18.30
C GLY A 171 1.55 -2.16 17.41
N LEU A 172 2.41 -1.66 16.51
CA LEU A 172 2.08 -0.56 15.60
C LEU A 172 0.81 -0.83 14.77
N THR A 173 0.61 -2.06 14.31
CA THR A 173 -0.60 -2.43 13.57
C THR A 173 -1.88 -2.31 14.40
N ALA A 174 -1.80 -2.59 15.71
CA ALA A 174 -2.94 -2.42 16.61
C ALA A 174 -3.25 -0.92 16.81
N ILE A 175 -2.23 -0.10 16.96
CA ILE A 175 -2.36 1.37 17.04
C ILE A 175 -2.98 1.91 15.75
N ASP A 176 -2.49 1.50 14.59
CA ASP A 176 -3.04 1.89 13.29
C ASP A 176 -4.52 1.51 13.19
N SER A 177 -4.87 0.28 13.57
CA SER A 177 -6.26 -0.19 13.55
C SER A 177 -7.17 0.61 14.47
N ALA A 178 -6.68 1.01 15.67
CA ALA A 178 -7.44 1.81 16.61
C ALA A 178 -7.72 3.22 16.07
N VAL A 179 -6.69 3.87 15.58
CA VAL A 179 -6.79 5.24 15.05
C VAL A 179 -7.66 5.26 13.79
N GLU A 180 -7.41 4.34 12.85
CA GLU A 180 -8.19 4.26 11.62
C GLU A 180 -9.66 3.86 11.89
N ALA A 181 -9.94 3.04 12.90
CA ALA A 181 -11.31 2.70 13.27
C ALA A 181 -12.11 3.93 13.72
N ILE A 182 -11.52 4.81 14.53
CA ILE A 182 -12.16 6.05 14.97
C ILE A 182 -12.48 6.96 13.78
N HIS A 183 -11.48 7.22 12.94
CA HIS A 183 -11.66 8.08 11.77
C HIS A 183 -12.64 7.51 10.75
N TYR A 184 -12.56 6.21 10.50
CA TYR A 184 -13.48 5.56 9.58
C TYR A 184 -14.92 5.55 10.12
N TYR A 185 -15.11 5.35 11.43
CA TYR A 185 -16.44 5.37 12.03
C TYR A 185 -17.14 6.72 11.82
N GLN A 186 -16.42 7.83 11.97
CA GLN A 186 -16.95 9.17 11.66
C GLN A 186 -17.40 9.27 10.19
N ALA A 187 -16.53 8.90 9.26
CA ALA A 187 -16.87 8.90 7.84
C ALA A 187 -18.05 7.96 7.50
N GLN A 188 -18.15 6.81 8.17
CA GLN A 188 -19.28 5.90 8.02
C GLN A 188 -20.59 6.52 8.49
N VAL A 189 -20.58 7.20 9.64
CA VAL A 189 -21.78 7.89 10.16
C VAL A 189 -22.21 9.02 9.22
N GLU A 190 -21.28 9.82 8.72
CA GLU A 190 -21.56 10.88 7.74
C GLU A 190 -22.21 10.30 6.48
N LYS A 191 -21.70 9.18 5.97
CA LYS A 191 -22.31 8.49 4.81
C LYS A 191 -23.75 8.06 5.06
N PHE A 192 -24.05 7.53 6.24
CA PHE A 192 -25.41 7.12 6.59
C PHE A 192 -26.37 8.31 6.80
N LEU A 193 -25.86 9.46 7.17
CA LEU A 193 -26.69 10.66 7.35
C LEU A 193 -26.99 11.38 6.03
N THR A 194 -26.17 11.13 5.00
CA THR A 194 -26.28 11.80 3.68
C THR A 194 -26.90 10.91 2.60
N SER A 195 -27.14 9.64 2.89
CA SER A 195 -27.82 8.67 2.02
C SER A 195 -29.32 8.60 2.30
#